data_daf380a06ad10842678651fadd66dbd5
#
_entry.id   daf380a06ad10842678651fadd66dbd5
#
_cell.length_a   1.000
_cell.length_b   1.000
_cell.length_c   1.000
_cell.angle_alpha   90.00
_cell.angle_beta   90.00
_cell.angle_gamma   90.00
#
_symmetry.space_group_name_H-M   'P 1'
#
loop_
_entity.id
_entity.type
_entity.pdbx_description
1 polymer ?
#
loop_
_entity_poly.entity_id
_entity_poly.type
_entity_poly.pdbx_seq_one_letter_code
_entity_poly.pdbx_strand_id
1 'polypeptide(L)'
;MELSGKKLLILGGDSLTCDIVNKAHEMGLYVIVTDWYDPKRSPAKLLADEYWMTSIEDFDELARKIGENQVDGILTGFTDSYLLPYQHICELTHKPCYGNEEQFRVFTHKDQYKQLCRCFNVPTIEEFSEESADIKFPVLVKPVDGSGSRGIVICNNQEELKEAVAVSKESSRQGKVVIERYMDCPEATVFWLFIEGNYYLTMIGNRHVKHNQAGNIIPLPVGYTFPSYLTPKYQKDVVDNAKAMFRSVGVKNGMMFMQCKVEEDTCYVYDIGFRLTGSREYIIQEKVCGYDPLAMLIYFAISGKMSDESISEKIQPCEMSPAFNVSSLCAPGTIKEIKGVDLVKNIPGVIDVAFAHYPGQTITDSMKGQLAQIAVRTLGYVKDKQSMFPVMKKIGDTVKIISDQGENLSLPGIEESDITNKVL
;
A
#
# COMPACT_ATOMS: atom_id res chain seq x y z
N MET A 1 -21.65 5.40 -18.18
CA MET A 1 -21.58 4.17 -19.02
C MET A 1 -22.24 3.03 -18.26
N GLU A 2 -23.02 2.17 -18.90
CA GLU A 2 -23.54 0.95 -18.31
C GLU A 2 -22.44 -0.10 -18.23
N LEU A 3 -22.17 -0.65 -17.04
CA LEU A 3 -21.12 -1.63 -16.78
C LEU A 3 -21.65 -3.07 -16.73
N SER A 4 -22.98 -3.23 -16.58
CA SER A 4 -23.60 -4.53 -16.41
C SER A 4 -23.22 -5.51 -17.52
N GLY A 5 -22.72 -6.66 -17.14
CA GLY A 5 -22.31 -7.73 -18.05
C GLY A 5 -20.96 -7.52 -18.76
N LYS A 6 -20.28 -6.38 -18.54
CA LYS A 6 -18.91 -6.18 -18.99
C LYS A 6 -17.95 -7.11 -18.27
N LYS A 7 -16.90 -7.56 -18.97
CA LYS A 7 -15.93 -8.52 -18.45
C LYS A 7 -14.65 -7.82 -18.01
N LEU A 8 -14.29 -7.97 -16.74
CA LEU A 8 -13.05 -7.48 -16.14
C LEU A 8 -12.09 -8.64 -15.89
N LEU A 9 -10.90 -8.57 -16.46
CA LEU A 9 -9.78 -9.46 -16.11
C LEU A 9 -8.93 -8.82 -15.03
N ILE A 10 -8.71 -9.55 -13.92
CA ILE A 10 -7.86 -9.11 -12.82
C ILE A 10 -6.58 -9.95 -12.81
N LEU A 11 -5.42 -9.29 -12.81
CA LEU A 11 -4.10 -9.90 -12.77
C LEU A 11 -3.65 -10.09 -11.33
N GLY A 12 -3.46 -11.36 -10.93
CA GLY A 12 -3.15 -11.77 -9.57
C GLY A 12 -4.41 -11.97 -8.72
N GLY A 13 -4.38 -12.94 -7.80
CA GLY A 13 -5.57 -13.35 -7.04
C GLY A 13 -5.31 -13.47 -5.54
N ASP A 14 -4.42 -12.68 -4.95
CA ASP A 14 -4.15 -12.66 -3.52
C ASP A 14 -5.38 -12.20 -2.69
N SER A 15 -5.25 -12.20 -1.38
CA SER A 15 -6.34 -11.84 -0.46
C SER A 15 -6.85 -10.40 -0.62
N LEU A 16 -6.00 -9.46 -1.01
CA LEU A 16 -6.40 -8.07 -1.27
C LEU A 16 -7.19 -7.95 -2.58
N THR A 17 -6.87 -8.77 -3.57
CA THR A 17 -7.60 -8.84 -4.84
C THR A 17 -9.07 -9.23 -4.65
N CYS A 18 -9.41 -9.91 -3.56
CA CYS A 18 -10.81 -10.19 -3.20
C CYS A 18 -11.66 -8.91 -3.12
N ASP A 19 -11.10 -7.79 -2.69
CA ASP A 19 -11.81 -6.50 -2.64
C ASP A 19 -12.15 -6.00 -4.04
N ILE A 20 -11.23 -6.18 -5.00
CA ILE A 20 -11.48 -5.79 -6.40
C ILE A 20 -12.61 -6.66 -6.98
N VAL A 21 -12.59 -7.98 -6.74
CA VAL A 21 -13.63 -8.89 -7.21
C VAL A 21 -15.00 -8.50 -6.64
N ASN A 22 -15.09 -8.31 -5.32
CA ASN A 22 -16.34 -7.94 -4.67
C ASN A 22 -16.86 -6.59 -5.19
N LYS A 23 -16.00 -5.57 -5.29
CA LYS A 23 -16.39 -4.26 -5.81
C LYS A 23 -16.83 -4.33 -7.27
N ALA A 24 -16.14 -5.12 -8.10
CA ALA A 24 -16.52 -5.32 -9.50
C ALA A 24 -17.90 -6.00 -9.63
N HIS A 25 -18.20 -6.97 -8.78
CA HIS A 25 -19.54 -7.58 -8.70
C HIS A 25 -20.61 -6.58 -8.25
N GLU A 26 -20.33 -5.73 -7.24
CA GLU A 26 -21.23 -4.64 -6.84
C GLU A 26 -21.53 -3.68 -8.01
N MET A 27 -20.57 -3.50 -8.93
CA MET A 27 -20.71 -2.68 -10.13
C MET A 27 -21.36 -3.44 -11.30
N GLY A 28 -21.74 -4.71 -11.14
CA GLY A 28 -22.42 -5.53 -12.14
C GLY A 28 -21.53 -6.16 -13.21
N LEU A 29 -20.20 -6.22 -12.96
CA LEU A 29 -19.23 -6.79 -13.89
C LEU A 29 -19.16 -8.32 -13.74
N TYR A 30 -18.84 -8.99 -14.85
CA TYR A 30 -18.38 -10.38 -14.87
C TYR A 30 -16.87 -10.39 -14.63
N VAL A 31 -16.41 -11.11 -13.63
CA VAL A 31 -15.02 -11.04 -13.15
C VAL A 31 -14.26 -12.31 -13.48
N ILE A 32 -13.09 -12.13 -14.09
CA ILE A 32 -12.11 -13.19 -14.38
C ILE A 32 -10.85 -12.89 -13.60
N VAL A 33 -10.29 -13.88 -12.88
CA VAL A 33 -9.01 -13.74 -12.16
C VAL A 33 -7.97 -14.66 -12.77
N THR A 34 -6.76 -14.17 -13.02
CA THR A 34 -5.67 -14.97 -13.57
C THR A 34 -4.37 -14.82 -12.78
N ASP A 35 -3.75 -15.93 -12.51
CA ASP A 35 -2.35 -16.15 -12.14
C ASP A 35 -2.03 -17.65 -12.22
N TRP A 36 -0.79 -18.04 -11.94
CA TRP A 36 -0.34 -19.43 -11.99
C TRP A 36 -0.60 -20.25 -10.71
N TYR A 37 -1.04 -19.60 -9.62
CA TYR A 37 -1.31 -20.28 -8.36
C TYR A 37 -2.66 -20.99 -8.37
N ASP A 38 -2.74 -22.12 -7.64
CA ASP A 38 -4.01 -22.75 -7.38
C ASP A 38 -4.92 -21.87 -6.48
N PRO A 39 -6.24 -22.08 -6.52
CA PRO A 39 -7.19 -21.23 -5.77
C PRO A 39 -6.95 -21.16 -4.25
N LYS A 40 -6.29 -22.15 -3.62
CA LYS A 40 -5.96 -22.08 -2.19
C LYS A 40 -4.93 -21.00 -1.87
N ARG A 41 -4.03 -20.74 -2.84
CA ARG A 41 -3.00 -19.68 -2.75
C ARG A 41 -3.43 -18.38 -3.42
N SER A 42 -4.52 -18.41 -4.17
CA SER A 42 -5.07 -17.32 -4.96
C SER A 42 -6.58 -17.19 -4.67
N PRO A 43 -6.95 -16.75 -3.44
CA PRO A 43 -8.34 -16.83 -2.95
C PRO A 43 -9.35 -16.01 -3.76
N ALA A 44 -8.93 -14.95 -4.45
CA ALA A 44 -9.79 -14.17 -5.32
C ALA A 44 -10.37 -15.00 -6.48
N LYS A 45 -9.70 -16.07 -6.91
CA LYS A 45 -10.23 -17.03 -7.88
C LYS A 45 -11.50 -17.73 -7.43
N LEU A 46 -11.66 -17.93 -6.11
CA LEU A 46 -12.84 -18.58 -5.54
C LEU A 46 -14.06 -17.65 -5.48
N LEU A 47 -13.84 -16.35 -5.59
CA LEU A 47 -14.89 -15.33 -5.59
C LEU A 47 -15.28 -14.89 -7.00
N ALA A 48 -14.39 -15.06 -7.98
CA ALA A 48 -14.58 -14.67 -9.37
C ALA A 48 -15.61 -15.58 -10.07
N ASP A 49 -16.26 -15.06 -11.13
CA ASP A 49 -17.15 -15.86 -11.99
C ASP A 49 -16.36 -16.92 -12.78
N GLU A 50 -15.12 -16.58 -13.15
CA GLU A 50 -14.21 -17.45 -13.87
C GLU A 50 -12.76 -17.22 -13.41
N TYR A 51 -11.92 -18.22 -13.51
CA TYR A 51 -10.48 -18.03 -13.30
C TYR A 51 -9.63 -18.78 -14.33
N TRP A 52 -8.47 -18.23 -14.60
CA TRP A 52 -7.48 -18.86 -15.46
C TRP A 52 -6.22 -19.24 -14.68
N MET A 53 -5.63 -20.38 -15.03
CA MET A 53 -4.34 -20.84 -14.50
C MET A 53 -3.20 -20.40 -15.45
N THR A 54 -3.21 -19.13 -15.84
CA THR A 54 -2.27 -18.54 -16.78
C THR A 54 -1.42 -17.51 -16.06
N SER A 55 -0.10 -17.59 -16.21
CA SER A 55 0.82 -16.60 -15.64
C SER A 55 0.52 -15.20 -16.20
N ILE A 56 0.64 -14.18 -15.38
CA ILE A 56 0.51 -12.77 -15.80
C ILE A 56 1.64 -12.34 -16.75
N GLU A 57 2.69 -13.15 -16.91
CA GLU A 57 3.82 -12.94 -17.82
C GLU A 57 3.73 -13.80 -19.10
N ASP A 58 2.70 -14.66 -19.22
CA ASP A 58 2.42 -15.41 -20.43
C ASP A 58 1.52 -14.58 -21.38
N PHE A 59 2.13 -13.57 -22.00
CA PHE A 59 1.43 -12.55 -22.75
C PHE A 59 0.72 -13.09 -23.99
N ASP A 60 1.28 -14.05 -24.69
CA ASP A 60 0.67 -14.64 -25.89
C ASP A 60 -0.62 -15.39 -25.54
N GLU A 61 -0.57 -16.23 -24.51
CA GLU A 61 -1.73 -16.98 -24.05
C GLU A 61 -2.79 -16.05 -23.43
N LEU A 62 -2.37 -15.04 -22.68
CA LEU A 62 -3.30 -14.03 -22.13
C LEU A 62 -4.00 -13.24 -23.24
N ALA A 63 -3.25 -12.75 -24.23
CA ALA A 63 -3.82 -12.00 -25.35
C ALA A 63 -4.84 -12.84 -26.13
N ARG A 64 -4.51 -14.10 -26.39
CA ARG A 64 -5.42 -15.06 -27.05
C ARG A 64 -6.72 -15.22 -26.24
N LYS A 65 -6.61 -15.51 -24.92
CA LYS A 65 -7.77 -15.68 -24.05
C LYS A 65 -8.61 -14.41 -23.90
N ILE A 66 -7.98 -13.23 -23.79
CA ILE A 66 -8.65 -11.94 -23.73
C ILE A 66 -9.50 -11.72 -25.00
N GLY A 67 -8.96 -12.04 -26.17
CA GLY A 67 -9.69 -11.94 -27.44
C GLY A 67 -10.84 -12.94 -27.53
N GLU A 68 -10.60 -14.23 -27.26
CA GLU A 68 -11.62 -15.29 -27.33
C GLU A 68 -12.77 -15.06 -26.36
N ASN A 69 -12.48 -14.58 -25.16
CA ASN A 69 -13.49 -14.31 -24.12
C ASN A 69 -14.10 -12.91 -24.19
N GLN A 70 -13.67 -12.06 -25.13
CA GLN A 70 -14.17 -10.71 -25.30
C GLN A 70 -14.07 -9.88 -23.98
N VAL A 71 -12.92 -9.92 -23.33
CA VAL A 71 -12.65 -9.15 -22.10
C VAL A 71 -12.72 -7.67 -22.41
N ASP A 72 -13.48 -6.89 -21.63
CA ASP A 72 -13.67 -5.45 -21.84
C ASP A 72 -12.56 -4.61 -21.23
N GLY A 73 -12.04 -5.01 -20.06
CA GLY A 73 -10.98 -4.29 -19.35
C GLY A 73 -10.07 -5.19 -18.54
N ILE A 74 -8.91 -4.66 -18.18
CA ILE A 74 -7.88 -5.35 -17.41
C ILE A 74 -7.50 -4.47 -16.22
N LEU A 75 -7.30 -5.07 -15.04
CA LEU A 75 -6.85 -4.37 -13.85
C LEU A 75 -5.85 -5.21 -13.06
N THR A 76 -4.94 -4.55 -12.38
CA THR A 76 -4.12 -5.13 -11.31
C THR A 76 -4.27 -4.32 -10.04
N GLY A 77 -3.99 -4.93 -8.87
CA GLY A 77 -4.28 -4.32 -7.58
C GLY A 77 -3.07 -3.73 -6.88
N PHE A 78 -2.49 -4.49 -5.96
CA PHE A 78 -1.73 -3.97 -4.82
C PHE A 78 -0.23 -4.28 -4.89
N THR A 79 0.26 -4.81 -6.00
CA THR A 79 1.63 -5.35 -6.12
C THR A 79 2.42 -4.65 -7.22
N ASP A 80 3.55 -4.02 -6.87
CA ASP A 80 4.37 -3.25 -7.81
C ASP A 80 4.93 -4.09 -8.96
N SER A 81 5.29 -5.35 -8.70
CA SER A 81 5.81 -6.25 -9.73
C SER A 81 4.78 -6.63 -10.82
N TYR A 82 3.50 -6.34 -10.62
CA TYR A 82 2.45 -6.60 -11.60
C TYR A 82 2.20 -5.42 -12.55
N LEU A 83 2.74 -4.24 -12.24
CA LEU A 83 2.46 -3.01 -13.01
C LEU A 83 3.00 -3.06 -14.44
N LEU A 84 4.22 -3.57 -14.63
CA LEU A 84 4.79 -3.70 -15.98
C LEU A 84 4.11 -4.81 -16.80
N PRO A 85 3.87 -6.03 -16.27
CA PRO A 85 3.02 -7.01 -16.95
C PRO A 85 1.62 -6.48 -17.28
N TYR A 86 0.98 -5.74 -16.36
CA TYR A 86 -0.31 -5.11 -16.59
C TYR A 86 -0.28 -4.11 -17.76
N GLN A 87 0.72 -3.24 -17.79
CA GLN A 87 0.89 -2.27 -18.86
C GLN A 87 1.09 -2.99 -20.20
N HIS A 88 1.99 -3.98 -20.24
CA HIS A 88 2.31 -4.69 -21.46
C HIS A 88 1.10 -5.43 -22.05
N ILE A 89 0.32 -6.14 -21.24
CA ILE A 89 -0.88 -6.84 -21.73
C ILE A 89 -1.99 -5.87 -22.13
N CYS A 90 -2.14 -4.73 -21.46
CA CYS A 90 -3.09 -3.68 -21.87
C CYS A 90 -2.71 -3.10 -23.23
N GLU A 91 -1.42 -2.81 -23.46
CA GLU A 91 -0.93 -2.31 -24.75
C GLU A 91 -1.14 -3.32 -25.87
N LEU A 92 -0.75 -4.58 -25.66
CA LEU A 92 -0.89 -5.68 -26.62
C LEU A 92 -2.36 -5.91 -27.02
N THR A 93 -3.29 -5.74 -26.09
CA THR A 93 -4.72 -5.99 -26.30
C THR A 93 -5.54 -4.72 -26.53
N HIS A 94 -4.90 -3.55 -26.61
CA HIS A 94 -5.52 -2.23 -26.79
C HIS A 94 -6.57 -1.92 -25.71
N LYS A 95 -6.33 -2.30 -24.46
CA LYS A 95 -7.18 -2.01 -23.31
C LYS A 95 -6.69 -0.78 -22.54
N PRO A 96 -7.56 -0.06 -21.85
CA PRO A 96 -7.16 1.08 -21.00
C PRO A 96 -6.12 0.66 -19.97
N CYS A 97 -5.05 1.46 -19.84
CA CYS A 97 -4.03 1.35 -18.80
C CYS A 97 -3.80 2.72 -18.17
N TYR A 98 -3.83 2.84 -16.84
CA TYR A 98 -3.73 4.15 -16.19
C TYR A 98 -2.29 4.70 -16.16
N GLY A 99 -1.29 3.88 -16.47
CA GLY A 99 0.10 4.28 -16.59
C GLY A 99 0.76 3.64 -17.82
N ASN A 100 1.86 4.21 -18.27
CA ASN A 100 2.72 3.64 -19.30
C ASN A 100 3.98 3.00 -18.69
N GLU A 101 4.79 2.33 -19.51
CA GLU A 101 6.02 1.65 -19.09
C GLU A 101 6.98 2.60 -18.36
N GLU A 102 7.22 3.80 -18.89
CA GLU A 102 8.11 4.79 -18.30
C GLU A 102 7.62 5.23 -16.91
N GLN A 103 6.32 5.52 -16.77
CA GLN A 103 5.70 5.93 -15.52
C GLN A 103 5.81 4.85 -14.45
N PHE A 104 5.46 3.61 -14.78
CA PHE A 104 5.59 2.50 -13.84
C PHE A 104 7.05 2.23 -13.47
N ARG A 105 7.96 2.30 -14.44
CA ARG A 105 9.39 2.13 -14.20
C ARG A 105 9.93 3.21 -13.25
N VAL A 106 9.65 4.47 -13.51
CA VAL A 106 10.09 5.59 -12.69
C VAL A 106 9.60 5.44 -11.25
N PHE A 107 8.32 5.12 -11.04
CA PHE A 107 7.75 5.07 -9.69
C PHE A 107 7.97 3.75 -8.95
N THR A 108 8.47 2.70 -9.60
CA THR A 108 8.86 1.45 -8.94
C THR A 108 10.36 1.35 -8.62
N HIS A 109 11.20 2.22 -9.20
CA HIS A 109 12.65 2.22 -8.98
C HIS A 109 13.07 3.37 -8.06
N LYS A 110 13.64 3.01 -6.91
CA LYS A 110 13.94 3.97 -5.83
C LYS A 110 14.91 5.08 -6.24
N ASP A 111 15.93 4.75 -7.01
CA ASP A 111 16.89 5.72 -7.55
C ASP A 111 16.22 6.71 -8.49
N GLN A 112 15.28 6.26 -9.32
CA GLN A 112 14.62 7.09 -10.33
C GLN A 112 13.62 8.06 -9.69
N TYR A 113 12.66 7.58 -8.87
CA TYR A 113 11.70 8.49 -8.27
C TYR A 113 12.35 9.47 -7.27
N LYS A 114 13.40 9.06 -6.56
CA LYS A 114 14.11 9.96 -5.66
C LYS A 114 14.87 11.06 -6.42
N GLN A 115 15.48 10.71 -7.55
CA GLN A 115 16.06 11.70 -8.45
C GLN A 115 14.98 12.68 -8.94
N LEU A 116 13.83 12.16 -9.35
CA LEU A 116 12.69 12.97 -9.80
C LEU A 116 12.20 13.88 -8.67
N CYS A 117 12.04 13.39 -7.44
CA CYS A 117 11.68 14.20 -6.28
C CYS A 117 12.66 15.37 -6.07
N ARG A 118 13.96 15.10 -6.14
CA ARG A 118 15.00 16.16 -6.02
C ARG A 118 14.88 17.22 -7.11
N CYS A 119 14.66 16.81 -8.36
CA CYS A 119 14.50 17.74 -9.50
C CYS A 119 13.32 18.72 -9.31
N PHE A 120 12.31 18.32 -8.57
CA PHE A 120 11.11 19.13 -8.34
C PHE A 120 10.97 19.64 -6.90
N ASN A 121 12.02 19.57 -6.09
CA ASN A 121 12.01 19.98 -4.68
C ASN A 121 10.91 19.32 -3.84
N VAL A 122 10.56 18.08 -4.16
CA VAL A 122 9.78 17.21 -3.28
C VAL A 122 10.74 16.60 -2.27
N PRO A 123 10.57 16.80 -0.95
CA PRO A 123 11.54 16.34 0.03
C PRO A 123 11.71 14.82 0.00
N THR A 124 12.97 14.37 -0.02
CA THR A 124 13.35 12.95 0.04
C THR A 124 14.53 12.76 0.97
N ILE A 125 14.71 11.56 1.50
CA ILE A 125 15.81 11.25 2.42
C ILE A 125 17.14 11.43 1.68
N GLU A 126 18.12 12.03 2.37
CA GLU A 126 19.49 12.24 1.88
C GLU A 126 20.13 10.89 1.52
N GLU A 127 20.77 10.84 0.36
CA GLU A 127 21.45 9.65 -0.18
C GLU A 127 22.95 9.86 -0.25
N PHE A 128 23.66 8.76 -0.07
CA PHE A 128 25.12 8.71 -0.15
C PHE A 128 25.55 7.73 -1.25
N SER A 129 26.73 7.97 -1.84
CA SER A 129 27.41 6.94 -2.63
C SER A 129 28.25 6.04 -1.72
N GLU A 130 28.58 4.83 -2.18
CA GLU A 130 29.45 3.89 -1.42
C GLU A 130 30.84 4.50 -1.14
N GLU A 131 31.26 5.46 -1.94
CA GLU A 131 32.58 6.11 -1.91
C GLU A 131 32.55 7.48 -1.19
N SER A 132 31.38 7.93 -0.71
CA SER A 132 31.28 9.22 -0.03
C SER A 132 32.13 9.24 1.25
N ALA A 133 33.00 10.23 1.35
CA ALA A 133 33.87 10.40 2.52
C ALA A 133 33.13 11.00 3.73
N ASP A 134 31.96 11.58 3.51
CA ASP A 134 31.15 12.36 4.47
C ASP A 134 29.89 11.65 4.95
N ILE A 135 29.85 10.30 4.84
CA ILE A 135 28.71 9.50 5.30
C ILE A 135 28.52 9.70 6.80
N LYS A 136 27.32 10.16 7.17
CA LYS A 136 26.92 10.33 8.57
C LYS A 136 26.13 9.09 9.01
N PHE A 137 26.75 8.26 9.84
CA PHE A 137 26.10 7.07 10.41
C PHE A 137 25.11 7.43 11.55
N PRO A 138 24.05 6.64 11.75
CA PRO A 138 23.71 5.42 11.01
C PRO A 138 23.12 5.70 9.62
N VAL A 139 23.36 4.77 8.68
CA VAL A 139 22.74 4.76 7.34
C VAL A 139 21.93 3.49 7.12
N LEU A 140 21.01 3.53 6.16
CA LEU A 140 20.21 2.41 5.74
C LEU A 140 20.56 2.05 4.29
N VAL A 141 20.86 0.77 4.06
CA VAL A 141 21.11 0.22 2.71
C VAL A 141 19.90 -0.59 2.28
N LYS A 142 19.43 -0.39 1.06
CA LYS A 142 18.30 -1.14 0.50
C LYS A 142 18.44 -1.38 -1.00
N PRO A 143 17.89 -2.51 -1.55
CA PRO A 143 17.84 -2.73 -2.99
C PRO A 143 17.01 -1.65 -3.70
N VAL A 144 17.43 -1.22 -4.92
CA VAL A 144 16.68 -0.20 -5.70
C VAL A 144 15.30 -0.69 -6.11
N ASP A 145 15.13 -1.99 -6.34
CA ASP A 145 13.94 -2.66 -6.89
C ASP A 145 13.32 -3.65 -5.89
N GLY A 146 13.71 -3.59 -4.61
CA GLY A 146 13.17 -4.42 -3.54
C GLY A 146 11.82 -3.92 -3.01
N SER A 147 10.96 -4.84 -2.58
CA SER A 147 9.69 -4.58 -1.91
C SER A 147 9.54 -5.41 -0.64
N GLY A 148 8.64 -5.00 0.28
CA GLY A 148 8.34 -5.74 1.51
C GLY A 148 9.52 -5.82 2.49
N SER A 149 10.37 -4.81 2.51
CA SER A 149 11.49 -4.68 3.46
C SER A 149 12.60 -5.73 3.32
N ARG A 150 12.65 -6.49 2.22
CA ARG A 150 13.70 -7.48 1.98
C ARG A 150 15.01 -6.81 1.56
N GLY A 151 16.13 -7.33 2.10
CA GLY A 151 17.47 -6.84 1.78
C GLY A 151 17.79 -5.45 2.35
N ILE A 152 17.02 -4.96 3.35
CA ILE A 152 17.29 -3.70 4.03
C ILE A 152 18.18 -3.96 5.25
N VAL A 153 19.24 -3.17 5.38
CA VAL A 153 20.21 -3.26 6.48
C VAL A 153 20.51 -1.87 7.02
N ILE A 154 20.55 -1.73 8.35
CA ILE A 154 21.02 -0.51 9.03
C ILE A 154 22.50 -0.68 9.37
N CYS A 155 23.33 0.32 9.08
CA CYS A 155 24.76 0.30 9.30
C CYS A 155 25.15 1.46 10.20
N ASN A 156 26.00 1.17 11.20
CA ASN A 156 26.47 2.16 12.17
C ASN A 156 27.91 2.63 11.91
N ASN A 157 28.60 2.00 10.97
CA ASN A 157 29.98 2.29 10.60
C ASN A 157 30.29 1.80 9.18
N GLN A 158 31.50 2.14 8.69
CA GLN A 158 31.94 1.84 7.33
C GLN A 158 32.13 0.32 7.08
N GLU A 159 32.43 -0.45 8.09
CA GLU A 159 32.66 -1.89 7.96
C GLU A 159 31.32 -2.61 7.74
N GLU A 160 30.32 -2.29 8.59
CA GLU A 160 28.94 -2.77 8.42
C GLU A 160 28.34 -2.33 7.07
N LEU A 161 28.67 -1.11 6.58
CA LEU A 161 28.20 -0.62 5.30
C LEU A 161 28.65 -1.50 4.12
N LYS A 162 29.92 -1.92 4.12
CA LYS A 162 30.47 -2.79 3.06
C LYS A 162 29.77 -4.14 3.00
N GLU A 163 29.54 -4.74 4.16
CA GLU A 163 28.80 -6.01 4.27
C GLU A 163 27.33 -5.85 3.81
N ALA A 164 26.68 -4.80 4.28
CA ALA A 164 25.29 -4.50 3.95
C ALA A 164 25.08 -4.26 2.45
N VAL A 165 26.01 -3.57 1.80
CA VAL A 165 25.97 -3.35 0.35
C VAL A 165 26.00 -4.68 -0.40
N ALA A 166 26.88 -5.61 -0.01
CA ALA A 166 26.94 -6.92 -0.63
C ALA A 166 25.63 -7.70 -0.49
N VAL A 167 25.09 -7.79 0.72
CA VAL A 167 23.82 -8.47 1.02
C VAL A 167 22.64 -7.83 0.27
N SER A 168 22.58 -6.51 0.24
CA SER A 168 21.49 -5.80 -0.43
C SER A 168 21.56 -5.91 -1.95
N LYS A 169 22.77 -5.94 -2.54
CA LYS A 169 22.98 -6.18 -3.97
C LYS A 169 22.49 -7.57 -4.40
N GLU A 170 22.72 -8.60 -3.60
CA GLU A 170 22.20 -9.96 -3.85
C GLU A 170 20.67 -10.02 -3.87
N SER A 171 20.02 -9.16 -3.09
CA SER A 171 18.57 -9.04 -3.02
C SER A 171 17.96 -8.20 -4.14
N SER A 172 18.78 -7.49 -4.93
CA SER A 172 18.36 -6.68 -6.07
C SER A 172 18.44 -7.45 -7.38
N ARG A 173 17.41 -7.40 -8.20
CA ARG A 173 17.43 -7.95 -9.56
C ARG A 173 18.43 -7.22 -10.46
N GLN A 174 18.69 -5.93 -10.17
CA GLN A 174 19.63 -5.09 -10.91
C GLN A 174 21.04 -5.07 -10.31
N GLY A 175 21.25 -5.70 -9.15
CA GLY A 175 22.49 -5.64 -8.40
C GLY A 175 22.85 -4.24 -7.90
N LYS A 176 21.85 -3.34 -7.73
CA LYS A 176 22.03 -1.97 -7.30
C LYS A 176 21.37 -1.71 -5.94
N VAL A 177 21.94 -0.77 -5.19
CA VAL A 177 21.45 -0.39 -3.86
C VAL A 177 21.33 1.14 -3.76
N VAL A 178 20.48 1.57 -2.81
CA VAL A 178 20.42 2.94 -2.30
C VAL A 178 20.97 2.93 -0.89
N ILE A 179 21.85 3.88 -0.59
CA ILE A 179 22.37 4.17 0.75
C ILE A 179 21.78 5.51 1.17
N GLU A 180 21.04 5.53 2.25
CA GLU A 180 20.37 6.75 2.72
C GLU A 180 20.55 6.96 4.22
N ARG A 181 20.44 8.21 4.65
CA ARG A 181 20.43 8.56 6.08
C ARG A 181 19.36 7.72 6.79
N TYR A 182 19.74 7.04 7.86
CA TYR A 182 18.76 6.37 8.69
C TYR A 182 18.02 7.40 9.54
N MET A 183 16.68 7.37 9.48
CA MET A 183 15.82 8.29 10.22
C MET A 183 14.94 7.48 11.17
N ASP A 184 15.23 7.56 12.47
CA ASP A 184 14.37 7.01 13.53
C ASP A 184 13.41 8.10 14.02
N CYS A 185 12.35 8.31 13.25
CA CYS A 185 11.41 9.39 13.45
C CYS A 185 9.99 8.94 13.03
N PRO A 186 8.94 9.72 13.36
CA PRO A 186 7.58 9.45 12.95
C PRO A 186 7.44 9.24 11.44
N GLU A 187 6.37 8.52 11.05
CA GLU A 187 6.08 8.23 9.65
C GLU A 187 4.71 8.78 9.23
N ALA A 188 4.58 9.06 7.95
CA ALA A 188 3.33 9.46 7.32
C ALA A 188 3.17 8.78 5.96
N THR A 189 1.93 8.67 5.51
CA THR A 189 1.61 8.25 4.14
C THR A 189 0.74 9.30 3.49
N VAL A 190 1.19 9.79 2.35
CA VAL A 190 0.50 10.80 1.53
C VAL A 190 -0.20 10.10 0.38
N PHE A 191 -1.46 10.40 0.14
CA PHE A 191 -2.27 9.74 -0.89
C PHE A 191 -2.70 10.74 -1.96
N TRP A 192 -2.54 10.32 -3.21
CA TRP A 192 -2.86 11.09 -4.39
C TRP A 192 -3.84 10.34 -5.29
N LEU A 193 -4.73 11.10 -5.93
CA LEU A 193 -5.63 10.63 -6.97
C LEU A 193 -5.41 11.47 -8.23
N PHE A 194 -5.34 10.80 -9.37
CA PHE A 194 -5.10 11.41 -10.67
C PHE A 194 -6.30 11.19 -11.59
N ILE A 195 -6.83 12.26 -12.12
CA ILE A 195 -8.01 12.23 -13.02
C ILE A 195 -7.74 13.15 -14.20
N GLU A 196 -7.53 12.57 -15.38
CA GLU A 196 -7.35 13.29 -16.63
C GLU A 196 -6.29 14.42 -16.57
N GLY A 197 -5.18 14.15 -15.85
CA GLY A 197 -4.09 15.10 -15.65
C GLY A 197 -4.32 16.15 -14.56
N ASN A 198 -5.41 16.03 -13.80
CA ASN A 198 -5.59 16.76 -12.55
C ASN A 198 -5.09 15.93 -11.37
N TYR A 199 -4.36 16.55 -10.46
CA TYR A 199 -3.68 15.90 -9.35
C TYR A 199 -4.27 16.35 -8.03
N TYR A 200 -4.85 15.42 -7.29
CA TYR A 200 -5.54 15.68 -6.03
C TYR A 200 -4.81 15.02 -4.87
N LEU A 201 -4.36 15.83 -3.90
CA LEU A 201 -3.98 15.32 -2.58
C LEU A 201 -5.28 14.88 -1.88
N THR A 202 -5.45 13.60 -1.65
CA THR A 202 -6.71 13.06 -1.10
C THR A 202 -6.72 13.02 0.41
N MET A 203 -5.62 12.60 1.03
CA MET A 203 -5.43 12.57 2.48
C MET A 203 -3.96 12.36 2.84
N ILE A 204 -3.62 12.66 4.09
CA ILE A 204 -2.35 12.26 4.70
C ILE A 204 -2.69 11.54 6.00
N GLY A 205 -2.09 10.36 6.20
CA GLY A 205 -2.20 9.59 7.44
C GLY A 205 -0.90 9.62 8.23
N ASN A 206 -0.99 9.81 9.55
CA ASN A 206 0.12 9.49 10.42
C ASN A 206 0.22 7.97 10.54
N ARG A 207 1.40 7.43 10.31
CA ARG A 207 1.66 5.99 10.40
C ARG A 207 2.36 5.69 11.71
N HIS A 208 1.65 5.01 12.60
CA HIS A 208 2.15 4.64 13.92
C HIS A 208 2.84 3.29 13.83
N VAL A 209 4.10 3.25 14.25
CA VAL A 209 4.94 2.06 14.16
C VAL A 209 5.39 1.62 15.54
N LYS A 210 5.45 0.32 15.74
CA LYS A 210 6.02 -0.26 16.95
C LYS A 210 7.52 -0.43 16.76
N HIS A 211 8.30 0.36 17.49
CA HIS A 211 9.74 0.18 17.54
C HIS A 211 10.05 -1.16 18.20
N ASN A 212 10.94 -1.91 17.61
CA ASN A 212 11.07 -3.29 17.95
C ASN A 212 11.94 -3.54 19.17
N GLN A 213 11.46 -4.41 20.03
CA GLN A 213 12.18 -4.82 21.24
C GLN A 213 13.24 -5.90 21.02
N ALA A 214 13.34 -6.52 19.84
CA ALA A 214 14.21 -7.67 19.62
C ALA A 214 14.72 -7.79 18.18
N GLY A 215 15.54 -6.84 17.74
CA GLY A 215 16.38 -7.06 16.56
C GLY A 215 15.69 -7.02 15.20
N ASN A 216 14.48 -6.48 15.07
CA ASN A 216 13.89 -6.18 13.77
C ASN A 216 14.44 -4.87 13.24
N ILE A 217 14.81 -4.86 11.97
CA ILE A 217 15.44 -3.74 11.31
C ILE A 217 14.42 -2.65 10.99
N ILE A 218 13.12 -3.00 10.86
CA ILE A 218 12.07 -2.08 10.45
C ILE A 218 10.88 -2.15 11.41
N PRO A 219 10.42 -0.97 11.91
CA PRO A 219 9.24 -0.92 12.76
C PRO A 219 7.98 -1.36 12.02
N LEU A 220 7.14 -2.18 12.68
CA LEU A 220 5.88 -2.63 12.12
C LEU A 220 4.75 -1.62 12.35
N PRO A 221 3.90 -1.34 11.35
CA PRO A 221 2.76 -0.45 11.54
C PRO A 221 1.69 -1.13 12.41
N VAL A 222 1.39 -0.50 13.53
CA VAL A 222 0.30 -0.90 14.44
C VAL A 222 -0.96 -0.08 14.24
N GLY A 223 -0.87 1.05 13.52
CA GLY A 223 -2.04 1.85 13.20
C GLY A 223 -1.74 3.04 12.30
N TYR A 224 -2.81 3.62 11.80
CA TYR A 224 -2.81 4.89 11.07
C TYR A 224 -3.92 5.78 11.62
N THR A 225 -3.70 7.09 11.61
CA THR A 225 -4.70 8.10 12.00
C THR A 225 -4.82 9.16 10.91
N PHE A 226 -6.05 9.59 10.63
CA PHE A 226 -6.42 10.55 9.60
C PHE A 226 -7.36 11.62 10.16
N PRO A 227 -7.36 12.87 9.62
CA PRO A 227 -6.30 13.44 8.81
C PRO A 227 -5.02 13.68 9.64
N SER A 228 -3.87 13.66 8.98
CA SER A 228 -2.60 14.02 9.64
C SER A 228 -2.54 15.50 9.97
N TYR A 229 -1.91 15.85 11.09
CA TYR A 229 -1.57 17.22 11.45
C TYR A 229 -0.62 17.89 10.45
N LEU A 230 0.06 17.10 9.62
CA LEU A 230 0.98 17.57 8.58
C LEU A 230 0.26 18.14 7.35
N THR A 231 -1.03 17.84 7.18
CA THR A 231 -1.76 18.15 5.94
C THR A 231 -1.71 19.63 5.55
N PRO A 232 -1.94 20.60 6.46
CA PRO A 232 -1.90 22.02 6.08
C PRO A 232 -0.51 22.48 5.61
N LYS A 233 0.55 22.03 6.28
CA LYS A 233 1.94 22.36 5.91
C LYS A 233 2.31 21.72 4.58
N TYR A 234 1.98 20.45 4.39
CA TYR A 234 2.24 19.73 3.15
C TYR A 234 1.53 20.38 1.95
N GLN A 235 0.26 20.79 2.14
CA GLN A 235 -0.50 21.50 1.10
C GLN A 235 0.18 22.79 0.66
N LYS A 236 0.71 23.55 1.63
CA LYS A 236 1.38 24.82 1.35
C LYS A 236 2.75 24.64 0.70
N ASP A 237 3.56 23.69 1.19
CA ASP A 237 4.99 23.66 0.90
C ASP A 237 5.37 22.67 -0.21
N VAL A 238 4.54 21.62 -0.46
CA VAL A 238 4.94 20.48 -1.29
C VAL A 238 4.00 20.21 -2.45
N VAL A 239 2.70 20.50 -2.31
CA VAL A 239 1.68 20.09 -3.31
C VAL A 239 1.99 20.58 -4.72
N ASP A 240 2.36 21.83 -4.90
CA ASP A 240 2.63 22.39 -6.24
C ASP A 240 3.88 21.77 -6.87
N ASN A 241 4.90 21.50 -6.08
CA ASN A 241 6.12 20.81 -6.50
C ASN A 241 5.79 19.35 -6.93
N ALA A 242 4.99 18.63 -6.13
CA ALA A 242 4.57 17.28 -6.45
C ALA A 242 3.70 17.24 -7.72
N LYS A 243 2.77 18.20 -7.90
CA LYS A 243 1.98 18.33 -9.13
C LYS A 243 2.87 18.59 -10.35
N ALA A 244 3.88 19.43 -10.23
CA ALA A 244 4.84 19.68 -11.30
C ALA A 244 5.63 18.41 -11.65
N MET A 245 6.05 17.66 -10.63
CA MET A 245 6.71 16.36 -10.77
C MET A 245 5.83 15.35 -11.53
N PHE A 246 4.57 15.15 -11.13
CA PHE A 246 3.66 14.23 -11.83
C PHE A 246 3.41 14.66 -13.28
N ARG A 247 3.28 15.95 -13.52
CA ARG A 247 3.09 16.49 -14.87
C ARG A 247 4.29 16.25 -15.77
N SER A 248 5.52 16.33 -15.23
CA SER A 248 6.74 16.12 -16.02
C SER A 248 6.88 14.70 -16.56
N VAL A 249 6.31 13.72 -15.85
CA VAL A 249 6.27 12.30 -16.27
C VAL A 249 5.00 11.99 -17.08
N GLY A 250 4.09 12.96 -17.22
CA GLY A 250 2.86 12.83 -18.00
C GLY A 250 1.81 11.93 -17.35
N VAL A 251 1.81 11.78 -16.01
CA VAL A 251 0.75 11.05 -15.30
C VAL A 251 -0.61 11.67 -15.57
N LYS A 252 -1.61 10.88 -15.91
CA LYS A 252 -2.98 11.37 -16.19
C LYS A 252 -4.02 10.76 -15.26
N ASN A 253 -3.94 9.47 -14.99
CA ASN A 253 -4.96 8.73 -14.27
C ASN A 253 -4.31 7.79 -13.24
N GLY A 254 -5.10 7.28 -12.31
CA GLY A 254 -4.66 6.30 -11.32
C GLY A 254 -4.50 6.89 -9.91
N MET A 255 -3.79 6.17 -9.09
CA MET A 255 -3.56 6.51 -7.69
C MET A 255 -2.13 6.31 -7.30
N MET A 256 -1.69 7.09 -6.34
CA MET A 256 -0.35 6.99 -5.79
C MET A 256 -0.37 7.18 -4.28
N PHE A 257 0.47 6.44 -3.61
CA PHE A 257 0.83 6.75 -2.23
C PHE A 257 2.33 7.02 -2.14
N MET A 258 2.70 7.89 -1.20
CA MET A 258 4.09 8.23 -0.89
C MET A 258 4.29 8.01 0.61
N GLN A 259 5.18 7.08 0.97
CA GLN A 259 5.55 6.84 2.35
C GLN A 259 6.69 7.77 2.73
N CYS A 260 6.55 8.43 3.88
CA CYS A 260 7.47 9.47 4.32
C CYS A 260 7.96 9.23 5.74
N LYS A 261 9.22 9.56 5.98
CA LYS A 261 9.73 9.87 7.31
C LYS A 261 9.44 11.33 7.62
N VAL A 262 9.17 11.66 8.89
CA VAL A 262 8.75 13.01 9.29
C VAL A 262 9.74 13.60 10.28
N GLU A 263 10.41 14.68 9.86
CA GLU A 263 11.33 15.44 10.69
C GLU A 263 10.99 16.93 10.56
N GLU A 264 10.87 17.65 11.67
CA GLU A 264 10.49 19.07 11.70
C GLU A 264 9.21 19.38 10.87
N ASP A 265 8.20 18.50 11.00
CA ASP A 265 6.93 18.56 10.25
C ASP A 265 7.10 18.54 8.71
N THR A 266 8.22 18.06 8.21
CA THR A 266 8.49 17.84 6.79
C THR A 266 8.43 16.35 6.47
N CYS A 267 7.70 16.01 5.40
CA CYS A 267 7.55 14.64 4.91
C CYS A 267 8.68 14.31 3.91
N TYR A 268 9.64 13.50 4.32
CA TYR A 268 10.73 13.02 3.46
C TYR A 268 10.37 11.68 2.83
N VAL A 269 10.13 11.67 1.54
CA VAL A 269 9.72 10.48 0.78
C VAL A 269 10.81 9.42 0.82
N TYR A 270 10.42 8.16 1.18
CA TYR A 270 11.31 7.02 1.15
C TYR A 270 10.80 5.85 0.30
N ASP A 271 9.49 5.82 0.01
CA ASP A 271 8.88 4.83 -0.88
C ASP A 271 7.65 5.40 -1.58
N ILE A 272 7.43 4.98 -2.83
CA ILE A 272 6.29 5.39 -3.65
C ILE A 272 5.67 4.13 -4.25
N GLY A 273 4.34 4.10 -4.31
CA GLY A 273 3.61 3.09 -5.09
C GLY A 273 2.58 3.77 -6.00
N PHE A 274 2.71 3.58 -7.30
CA PHE A 274 1.73 4.09 -8.28
C PHE A 274 0.59 3.08 -8.46
N ARG A 275 -0.13 2.85 -7.37
CA ARG A 275 -1.23 1.89 -7.20
C ARG A 275 -1.95 2.10 -5.87
N LEU A 276 -2.99 1.30 -5.61
CA LEU A 276 -3.61 1.23 -4.29
C LEU A 276 -2.65 0.64 -3.23
N THR A 277 -2.84 1.06 -1.98
CA THR A 277 -2.11 0.47 -0.84
C THR A 277 -2.74 -0.84 -0.37
N GLY A 278 -1.90 -1.77 0.09
CA GLY A 278 -2.38 -2.99 0.75
C GLY A 278 -2.95 -2.75 2.17
N SER A 279 -2.90 -1.52 2.67
CA SER A 279 -3.50 -1.16 3.96
C SER A 279 -4.95 -0.70 3.87
N ARG A 280 -5.54 -0.67 2.65
CA ARG A 280 -6.98 -0.53 2.38
C ARG A 280 -7.58 0.84 2.72
N GLU A 281 -6.79 1.91 2.71
CA GLU A 281 -7.26 3.27 2.98
C GLU A 281 -8.32 3.77 1.99
N TYR A 282 -8.44 3.15 0.80
CA TYR A 282 -9.53 3.42 -0.15
C TYR A 282 -10.92 3.20 0.46
N ILE A 283 -11.06 2.31 1.45
CA ILE A 283 -12.31 2.12 2.20
C ILE A 283 -12.63 3.35 3.06
N ILE A 284 -11.61 3.96 3.69
CA ILE A 284 -11.80 5.23 4.42
C ILE A 284 -12.23 6.32 3.45
N GLN A 285 -11.60 6.41 2.26
CA GLN A 285 -11.98 7.40 1.24
C GLN A 285 -13.44 7.19 0.78
N GLU A 286 -13.85 5.94 0.56
CA GLU A 286 -15.23 5.62 0.20
C GLU A 286 -16.22 6.02 1.32
N LYS A 287 -16.00 5.51 2.53
CA LYS A 287 -17.00 5.62 3.61
C LYS A 287 -16.97 6.96 4.34
N VAL A 288 -15.84 7.64 4.37
CA VAL A 288 -15.66 8.89 5.14
C VAL A 288 -15.59 10.10 4.22
N CYS A 289 -14.92 9.98 3.06
CA CYS A 289 -14.76 11.11 2.14
C CYS A 289 -15.78 11.13 1.00
N GLY A 290 -16.55 10.05 0.81
CA GLY A 290 -17.67 10.00 -0.15
C GLY A 290 -17.26 9.86 -1.62
N TYR A 291 -16.07 9.34 -1.90
CA TYR A 291 -15.66 8.89 -3.24
C TYR A 291 -14.89 7.57 -3.12
N ASP A 292 -15.09 6.68 -4.08
CA ASP A 292 -14.56 5.31 -4.05
C ASP A 292 -13.41 5.13 -5.06
N PRO A 293 -12.15 5.20 -4.59
CA PRO A 293 -10.99 5.05 -5.46
C PRO A 293 -10.91 3.68 -6.15
N LEU A 294 -11.36 2.63 -5.48
CA LEU A 294 -11.34 1.28 -6.04
C LEU A 294 -12.35 1.16 -7.19
N ALA A 295 -13.57 1.65 -6.98
CA ALA A 295 -14.59 1.71 -8.03
C ALA A 295 -14.13 2.57 -9.23
N MET A 296 -13.41 3.67 -8.96
CA MET A 296 -12.86 4.54 -10.01
C MET A 296 -11.82 3.80 -10.87
N LEU A 297 -10.93 3.00 -10.29
CA LEU A 297 -9.97 2.19 -11.06
C LEU A 297 -10.65 1.09 -11.87
N ILE A 298 -11.67 0.43 -11.29
CA ILE A 298 -12.47 -0.57 -12.01
C ILE A 298 -13.21 0.09 -13.18
N TYR A 299 -13.82 1.25 -12.95
CA TYR A 299 -14.48 2.02 -13.99
C TYR A 299 -13.49 2.43 -15.09
N PHE A 300 -12.29 2.87 -14.71
CA PHE A 300 -11.24 3.21 -15.66
C PHE A 300 -10.84 2.02 -16.54
N ALA A 301 -10.67 0.84 -15.96
CA ALA A 301 -10.29 -0.36 -16.71
C ALA A 301 -11.26 -0.70 -17.84
N ILE A 302 -12.55 -0.37 -17.69
CA ILE A 302 -13.60 -0.62 -18.68
C ILE A 302 -13.79 0.57 -19.64
N SER A 303 -13.74 1.80 -19.10
CA SER A 303 -14.17 3.01 -19.82
C SER A 303 -13.03 3.89 -20.34
N GLY A 304 -11.83 3.75 -19.79
CA GLY A 304 -10.70 4.67 -19.99
C GLY A 304 -10.83 5.99 -19.22
N LYS A 305 -11.83 6.14 -18.33
CA LYS A 305 -12.05 7.33 -17.50
C LYS A 305 -12.12 6.96 -16.03
N MET A 306 -11.55 7.79 -15.15
CA MET A 306 -11.61 7.54 -13.71
C MET A 306 -13.01 7.77 -13.12
N SER A 307 -13.79 8.70 -13.70
CA SER A 307 -15.17 9.02 -13.30
C SER A 307 -15.90 9.73 -14.43
N ASP A 308 -17.22 9.62 -14.48
CA ASP A 308 -18.08 10.46 -15.33
C ASP A 308 -18.50 11.76 -14.61
N GLU A 309 -18.32 11.84 -13.28
CA GLU A 309 -18.66 13.00 -12.46
C GLU A 309 -17.42 13.70 -11.91
N SER A 310 -17.52 15.00 -11.70
CA SER A 310 -16.49 15.74 -10.95
C SER A 310 -16.54 15.35 -9.47
N ILE A 311 -15.39 14.93 -8.94
CA ILE A 311 -15.23 14.60 -7.52
C ILE A 311 -14.39 15.63 -6.77
N SER A 312 -13.94 16.69 -7.43
CA SER A 312 -13.02 17.69 -6.86
C SER A 312 -13.54 18.33 -5.57
N GLU A 313 -14.85 18.56 -5.48
CA GLU A 313 -15.49 19.13 -4.28
C GLU A 313 -15.53 18.18 -3.09
N LYS A 314 -15.48 16.87 -3.33
CA LYS A 314 -15.45 15.84 -2.29
C LYS A 314 -14.06 15.66 -1.67
N ILE A 315 -13.00 16.13 -2.35
CA ILE A 315 -11.63 15.97 -1.90
C ILE A 315 -11.23 17.11 -0.98
N GLN A 316 -11.42 16.92 0.30
CA GLN A 316 -11.15 17.88 1.37
C GLN A 316 -10.19 17.25 2.42
N PRO A 317 -8.88 17.19 2.14
CA PRO A 317 -7.94 16.39 2.94
C PRO A 317 -7.77 16.86 4.39
N CYS A 318 -8.15 18.11 4.71
CA CYS A 318 -8.12 18.66 6.06
C CYS A 318 -9.45 18.52 6.81
N GLU A 319 -10.56 18.34 6.11
CA GLU A 319 -11.92 18.45 6.67
C GLU A 319 -12.61 17.09 6.85
N MET A 320 -11.94 15.99 6.52
CA MET A 320 -12.47 14.66 6.73
C MET A 320 -12.69 14.34 8.21
N SER A 321 -13.69 13.53 8.51
CA SER A 321 -13.89 13.00 9.87
C SER A 321 -12.65 12.22 10.32
N PRO A 322 -12.27 12.31 11.62
CA PRO A 322 -11.15 11.55 12.14
C PRO A 322 -11.35 10.06 11.92
N ALA A 323 -10.40 9.42 11.24
CA ALA A 323 -10.46 8.02 10.85
C ALA A 323 -9.19 7.28 11.26
N PHE A 324 -9.28 5.96 11.34
CA PHE A 324 -8.18 5.12 11.78
C PHE A 324 -8.11 3.80 11.00
N ASN A 325 -6.92 3.21 11.02
CA ASN A 325 -6.66 1.84 10.58
C ASN A 325 -5.79 1.18 11.67
N VAL A 326 -6.26 0.10 12.28
CA VAL A 326 -5.56 -0.65 13.34
C VAL A 326 -5.08 -1.98 12.78
N SER A 327 -3.81 -2.31 13.01
CA SER A 327 -3.21 -3.60 12.67
C SER A 327 -3.09 -4.48 13.90
N SER A 328 -3.70 -5.66 13.88
CA SER A 328 -3.44 -6.71 14.88
C SER A 328 -2.33 -7.62 14.35
N LEU A 329 -1.20 -7.63 15.07
CA LEU A 329 0.01 -8.34 14.69
C LEU A 329 0.06 -9.73 15.33
N CYS A 330 0.65 -10.70 14.61
CA CYS A 330 0.79 -12.09 15.01
C CYS A 330 2.27 -12.48 15.14
N ALA A 331 2.63 -13.12 16.25
CA ALA A 331 3.92 -13.77 16.40
C ALA A 331 4.01 -15.03 15.51
N PRO A 332 5.22 -15.54 15.20
CA PRO A 332 5.37 -16.82 14.53
C PRO A 332 4.60 -17.96 15.24
N GLY A 333 3.92 -18.78 14.44
CA GLY A 333 3.09 -19.89 14.92
C GLY A 333 1.96 -20.20 13.95
N THR A 334 1.31 -21.34 14.11
CA THR A 334 0.13 -21.75 13.34
C THR A 334 -1.13 -21.20 13.98
N ILE A 335 -1.89 -20.40 13.26
CA ILE A 335 -3.14 -19.79 13.73
C ILE A 335 -4.23 -20.85 13.79
N LYS A 336 -4.78 -21.13 14.97
CA LYS A 336 -5.96 -21.98 15.15
C LYS A 336 -7.25 -21.16 15.10
N GLU A 337 -7.24 -19.99 15.75
CA GLU A 337 -8.44 -19.17 15.90
C GLU A 337 -8.06 -17.68 16.05
N ILE A 338 -8.89 -16.80 15.51
CA ILE A 338 -8.82 -15.36 15.74
C ILE A 338 -10.11 -14.94 16.45
N LYS A 339 -10.01 -14.62 17.73
CA LYS A 339 -11.11 -14.25 18.62
C LYS A 339 -11.38 -12.75 18.64
N GLY A 340 -12.57 -12.36 19.03
CA GLY A 340 -12.95 -10.97 19.28
C GLY A 340 -13.36 -10.18 18.04
N VAL A 341 -13.24 -10.73 16.84
CA VAL A 341 -13.56 -10.03 15.58
C VAL A 341 -15.02 -9.57 15.55
N ASP A 342 -15.97 -10.41 15.95
CA ASP A 342 -17.38 -10.04 15.97
C ASP A 342 -17.69 -8.94 17.00
N LEU A 343 -16.95 -8.91 18.11
CA LEU A 343 -17.05 -7.82 19.09
C LEU A 343 -16.50 -6.52 18.47
N VAL A 344 -15.38 -6.58 17.73
CA VAL A 344 -14.79 -5.44 17.05
C VAL A 344 -15.73 -4.88 16.00
N LYS A 345 -16.36 -5.70 15.18
CA LYS A 345 -17.36 -5.27 14.18
C LYS A 345 -18.52 -4.47 14.78
N ASN A 346 -18.84 -4.72 16.05
CA ASN A 346 -19.91 -4.03 16.78
C ASN A 346 -19.44 -2.76 17.52
N ILE A 347 -18.16 -2.41 17.45
CA ILE A 347 -17.66 -1.14 18.01
C ILE A 347 -18.16 0.02 17.12
N PRO A 348 -18.86 1.03 17.68
CA PRO A 348 -19.33 2.18 16.91
C PRO A 348 -18.18 2.85 16.14
N GLY A 349 -18.40 3.09 14.85
CA GLY A 349 -17.42 3.70 13.97
C GLY A 349 -16.47 2.72 13.26
N VAL A 350 -16.47 1.44 13.60
CA VAL A 350 -15.81 0.42 12.78
C VAL A 350 -16.58 0.25 11.48
N ILE A 351 -15.89 0.36 10.33
CA ILE A 351 -16.45 0.28 8.98
C ILE A 351 -16.00 -0.96 8.22
N ASP A 352 -14.84 -1.51 8.59
CA ASP A 352 -14.32 -2.71 7.96
C ASP A 352 -13.39 -3.50 8.90
N VAL A 353 -13.44 -4.83 8.79
CA VAL A 353 -12.52 -5.75 9.48
C VAL A 353 -12.07 -6.82 8.49
N ALA A 354 -10.82 -6.76 8.08
CA ALA A 354 -10.23 -7.62 7.07
C ALA A 354 -9.19 -8.57 7.66
N PHE A 355 -9.26 -9.82 7.24
CA PHE A 355 -8.26 -10.82 7.56
C PHE A 355 -7.15 -10.82 6.51
N ALA A 356 -5.90 -10.65 6.94
CA ALA A 356 -4.72 -10.93 6.12
C ALA A 356 -4.26 -12.38 6.28
N HIS A 357 -4.58 -12.99 7.41
CA HIS A 357 -4.37 -14.41 7.68
C HIS A 357 -5.61 -15.07 8.28
N TYR A 358 -5.77 -16.37 7.99
CA TYR A 358 -6.92 -17.17 8.40
C TYR A 358 -6.49 -18.34 9.28
N PRO A 359 -7.40 -18.93 10.06
CA PRO A 359 -7.16 -20.20 10.75
C PRO A 359 -6.59 -21.29 9.82
N GLY A 360 -5.59 -22.01 10.30
CA GLY A 360 -4.81 -23.00 9.56
C GLY A 360 -3.56 -22.46 8.87
N GLN A 361 -3.40 -21.14 8.77
CA GLN A 361 -2.17 -20.54 8.20
C GLN A 361 -1.09 -20.36 9.27
N THR A 362 0.16 -20.42 8.83
CA THR A 362 1.34 -20.31 9.69
C THR A 362 2.11 -19.03 9.41
N ILE A 363 2.36 -18.23 10.44
CA ILE A 363 3.36 -17.17 10.41
C ILE A 363 4.70 -17.83 10.71
N THR A 364 5.61 -17.82 9.76
CA THR A 364 6.94 -18.41 9.90
C THR A 364 7.92 -17.43 10.57
N ASP A 365 9.03 -17.97 11.11
CA ASP A 365 10.10 -17.12 11.67
C ASP A 365 10.70 -16.17 10.62
N SER A 366 10.72 -16.57 9.35
CA SER A 366 11.18 -15.71 8.26
C SER A 366 10.29 -14.49 8.00
N MET A 367 9.04 -14.51 8.47
CA MET A 367 8.09 -13.39 8.38
C MET A 367 8.26 -12.39 9.55
N LYS A 368 9.03 -12.74 10.57
CA LYS A 368 9.26 -11.88 11.74
C LYS A 368 9.86 -10.54 11.33
N GLY A 369 9.27 -9.45 11.81
CA GLY A 369 9.66 -8.08 11.44
C GLY A 369 9.20 -7.63 10.06
N GLN A 370 8.28 -8.36 9.41
CA GLN A 370 7.72 -8.01 8.11
C GLN A 370 6.21 -7.74 8.20
N LEU A 371 5.68 -7.03 7.21
CA LEU A 371 4.23 -6.76 7.09
C LEU A 371 3.38 -8.05 7.05
N ALA A 372 3.99 -9.17 6.72
CA ALA A 372 3.38 -10.49 6.77
C ALA A 372 2.94 -10.93 8.19
N GLN A 373 3.40 -10.24 9.25
CA GLN A 373 2.89 -10.46 10.61
C GLN A 373 1.54 -9.78 10.90
N ILE A 374 1.01 -8.96 10.00
CA ILE A 374 -0.32 -8.37 10.17
C ILE A 374 -1.36 -9.45 9.89
N ALA A 375 -2.13 -9.83 10.92
CA ALA A 375 -3.16 -10.86 10.81
C ALA A 375 -4.56 -10.27 10.53
N VAL A 376 -4.88 -9.15 11.17
CA VAL A 376 -6.19 -8.47 10.99
C VAL A 376 -5.97 -6.98 10.84
N ARG A 377 -6.74 -6.34 9.96
CA ARG A 377 -6.86 -4.87 9.86
C ARG A 377 -8.28 -4.47 10.19
N THR A 378 -8.41 -3.42 10.98
CA THR A 378 -9.69 -2.82 11.33
C THR A 378 -9.66 -1.35 10.97
N LEU A 379 -10.58 -0.94 10.11
CA LEU A 379 -10.75 0.44 9.69
C LEU A 379 -11.99 1.05 10.30
N GLY A 380 -11.94 2.35 10.61
CA GLY A 380 -13.06 3.04 11.20
C GLY A 380 -12.90 4.55 11.24
N TYR A 381 -13.90 5.21 11.79
CA TYR A 381 -13.89 6.66 12.04
C TYR A 381 -14.55 6.98 13.38
N VAL A 382 -14.29 8.16 13.89
CA VAL A 382 -14.84 8.67 15.14
C VAL A 382 -15.35 10.10 14.96
N LYS A 383 -16.15 10.59 15.91
CA LYS A 383 -16.69 11.95 15.85
C LYS A 383 -15.63 13.03 16.08
N ASP A 384 -14.65 12.72 16.94
CA ASP A 384 -13.60 13.66 17.36
C ASP A 384 -12.27 12.90 17.56
N LYS A 385 -11.17 13.64 17.49
CA LYS A 385 -9.82 13.07 17.61
C LYS A 385 -9.57 12.44 18.99
N GLN A 386 -10.17 12.97 20.05
CA GLN A 386 -9.95 12.50 21.42
C GLN A 386 -10.49 11.09 21.62
N SER A 387 -11.57 10.74 20.92
CA SER A 387 -12.17 9.40 20.93
C SER A 387 -11.34 8.36 20.15
N MET A 388 -10.40 8.77 19.32
CA MET A 388 -9.73 7.90 18.36
C MET A 388 -8.84 6.88 19.04
N PHE A 389 -7.89 7.31 19.89
CA PHE A 389 -6.99 6.38 20.58
C PHE A 389 -7.70 5.38 21.48
N PRO A 390 -8.66 5.77 22.34
CA PRO A 390 -9.45 4.81 23.12
C PRO A 390 -10.12 3.72 22.29
N VAL A 391 -10.67 4.08 21.12
CA VAL A 391 -11.29 3.11 20.20
C VAL A 391 -10.23 2.20 19.58
N MET A 392 -9.13 2.73 19.07
CA MET A 392 -8.04 1.96 18.48
C MET A 392 -7.44 0.97 19.50
N LYS A 393 -7.19 1.42 20.73
CA LYS A 393 -6.70 0.56 21.81
C LYS A 393 -7.69 -0.55 22.14
N LYS A 394 -8.97 -0.24 22.27
CA LYS A 394 -10.02 -1.23 22.51
C LYS A 394 -10.04 -2.31 21.41
N ILE A 395 -9.88 -1.93 20.14
CA ILE A 395 -9.78 -2.88 19.01
C ILE A 395 -8.58 -3.81 19.21
N GLY A 396 -7.39 -3.25 19.43
CA GLY A 396 -6.16 -4.03 19.64
C GLY A 396 -6.23 -4.97 20.85
N ASP A 397 -6.84 -4.51 21.94
CA ASP A 397 -7.02 -5.33 23.15
C ASP A 397 -8.07 -6.44 22.97
N THR A 398 -9.03 -6.28 22.05
CA THR A 398 -10.14 -7.22 21.82
C THR A 398 -9.73 -8.38 20.89
N VAL A 399 -8.96 -8.11 19.84
CA VAL A 399 -8.52 -9.15 18.91
C VAL A 399 -7.47 -10.03 19.57
N LYS A 400 -7.70 -11.34 19.60
CA LYS A 400 -6.74 -12.34 20.12
C LYS A 400 -6.51 -13.42 19.08
N ILE A 401 -5.25 -13.72 18.82
CA ILE A 401 -4.80 -14.72 17.85
C ILE A 401 -4.29 -15.91 18.65
N ILE A 402 -4.91 -17.06 18.51
CA ILE A 402 -4.61 -18.26 19.31
C ILE A 402 -3.96 -19.31 18.41
N SER A 403 -2.86 -19.88 18.89
CA SER A 403 -2.16 -20.96 18.19
C SER A 403 -2.88 -22.30 18.30
N ASP A 404 -2.44 -23.26 17.51
CA ASP A 404 -2.85 -24.66 17.60
C ASP A 404 -2.46 -25.34 18.95
N GLN A 405 -1.46 -24.79 19.63
CA GLN A 405 -1.04 -25.17 20.98
C GLN A 405 -1.85 -24.48 22.10
N GLY A 406 -2.75 -23.56 21.75
CA GLY A 406 -3.54 -22.76 22.70
C GLY A 406 -2.82 -21.52 23.24
N GLU A 407 -1.66 -21.16 22.72
CA GLU A 407 -0.91 -19.99 23.12
C GLU A 407 -1.47 -18.71 22.46
N ASN A 408 -1.31 -17.58 23.13
CA ASN A 408 -1.66 -16.27 22.55
C ASN A 408 -0.51 -15.76 21.68
N LEU A 409 -0.72 -15.74 20.37
CA LEU A 409 0.22 -15.21 19.36
C LEU A 409 0.08 -13.70 19.12
N SER A 410 -0.90 -13.04 19.75
CA SER A 410 -1.09 -11.59 19.54
C SER A 410 0.13 -10.82 20.04
N LEU A 411 0.74 -10.02 19.16
CA LEU A 411 1.76 -9.07 19.56
C LEU A 411 1.12 -7.80 20.15
N PRO A 412 1.86 -7.00 20.94
CA PRO A 412 1.36 -5.74 21.49
C PRO A 412 0.77 -4.84 20.38
N GLY A 413 -0.47 -4.39 20.58
CA GLY A 413 -1.14 -3.43 19.71
C GLY A 413 -0.64 -2.01 19.91
N ILE A 414 -1.41 -1.04 19.41
CA ILE A 414 -1.09 0.38 19.54
C ILE A 414 -1.18 0.83 21.01
N GLU A 415 -0.18 1.56 21.46
CA GLU A 415 -0.09 2.19 22.78
C GLU A 415 0.03 3.72 22.62
N GLU A 416 -0.24 4.46 23.68
CA GLU A 416 -0.18 5.92 23.67
C GLU A 416 1.22 6.44 23.29
N SER A 417 2.26 5.73 23.72
CA SER A 417 3.66 6.03 23.37
C SER A 417 3.97 5.88 21.88
N ASP A 418 3.16 5.13 21.13
CA ASP A 418 3.34 4.96 19.68
C ASP A 418 2.73 6.14 18.90
N ILE A 419 1.95 7.01 19.58
CA ILE A 419 1.26 8.16 18.98
C ILE A 419 1.98 9.45 19.39
N THR A 420 2.35 10.26 18.42
CA THR A 420 2.97 11.56 18.73
C THR A 420 1.95 12.51 19.33
N ASN A 421 2.36 13.34 20.32
CA ASN A 421 1.51 14.32 21.00
C ASN A 421 0.79 15.31 20.06
N LYS A 422 1.26 15.47 18.81
CA LYS A 422 0.64 16.32 17.79
C LYS A 422 -0.60 15.69 17.13
N VAL A 423 -0.84 14.40 17.35
CA VAL A 423 -1.94 13.65 16.72
C VAL A 423 -3.18 13.64 17.61
N LEU A 424 -2.98 13.58 18.92
CA LEU A 424 -4.01 13.64 19.96
C LEU A 424 -4.35 15.11 20.25
#